data_e71768182588667990281a5a4f8a4f76
#
_entry.id   e71768182588667990281a5a4f8a4f76
#
_cell.length_a   1.000
_cell.length_b   1.000
_cell.length_c   1.000
_cell.angle_alpha   90.00
_cell.angle_beta   90.00
_cell.angle_gamma   90.00
#
_symmetry.space_group_name_H-M   'P 1'
#
loop_
_entity.id
_entity.type
_entity.pdbx_description
1 polymer ?
#
loop_
_entity_poly.entity_id
_entity_poly.type
_entity_poly.pdbx_seq_one_letter_code
_entity_poly.pdbx_strand_id
1 'polypeptide(L)'
;MGRLEGKVAFITGAARGQGRSHAVRLAEEGASIIAMDICDQIPTVFYPMATSDDLAETERLVKEAGGSIVTSVGDVRNLEDVQRAYDAGIAQFGKVDIVLPNAGIMPVIGPGEQRQAWHDAIDTMLTGVWHVLEVTVPDLVQRGEGGSIIITSSAAGLTSIGLNTLPGQVGYTAAKHGVVGLMRIYAKQLAPHSIRVNTIHPTGVNTPMVANAEYGEFLTANPDVAADESYKNPMPVELIEAVDISNAIVYLASDEGRYVTGVTFPVDAGYNIR
;
A
#
# COMPACT_ATOMS: atom_id res chain seq x y z
N MET A 1 -11.92 -19.22 -14.76
CA MET A 1 -11.94 -17.78 -15.02
C MET A 1 -11.63 -17.09 -13.71
N GLY A 2 -10.61 -16.26 -13.67
CA GLY A 2 -10.23 -15.53 -12.45
C GLY A 2 -11.26 -14.47 -12.09
N ARG A 3 -11.32 -14.08 -10.80
CA ARG A 3 -12.26 -13.05 -10.29
C ARG A 3 -11.98 -11.65 -10.86
N LEU A 4 -10.78 -11.42 -11.42
CA LEU A 4 -10.32 -10.15 -11.99
C LEU A 4 -9.96 -10.25 -13.47
N GLU A 5 -10.54 -11.24 -14.18
CA GLU A 5 -10.26 -11.47 -15.59
C GLU A 5 -10.50 -10.21 -16.42
N GLY A 6 -9.49 -9.80 -17.19
CA GLY A 6 -9.54 -8.61 -18.06
C GLY A 6 -9.51 -7.27 -17.32
N LYS A 7 -9.30 -7.24 -16.00
CA LYS A 7 -9.07 -6.02 -15.21
C LYS A 7 -7.62 -5.59 -15.30
N VAL A 8 -7.38 -4.30 -15.09
CA VAL A 8 -6.03 -3.71 -15.03
C VAL A 8 -5.85 -3.02 -13.69
N ALA A 9 -4.78 -3.38 -12.97
CA ALA A 9 -4.47 -2.85 -11.65
C ALA A 9 -3.21 -1.97 -11.68
N PHE A 10 -3.29 -0.74 -11.19
CA PHE A 10 -2.16 0.14 -10.94
C PHE A 10 -1.75 0.07 -9.47
N ILE A 11 -0.51 -0.34 -9.20
CA ILE A 11 0.02 -0.62 -7.86
C ILE A 11 1.28 0.20 -7.63
N THR A 12 1.32 1.01 -6.57
CA THR A 12 2.53 1.71 -6.12
C THR A 12 3.19 0.97 -4.95
N GLY A 13 4.53 1.08 -4.84
CA GLY A 13 5.30 0.30 -3.88
C GLY A 13 5.30 -1.19 -4.23
N ALA A 14 5.41 -1.51 -5.52
CA ALA A 14 5.16 -2.85 -6.06
C ALA A 14 6.41 -3.76 -6.13
N ALA A 15 7.61 -3.24 -5.84
CA ALA A 15 8.84 -4.00 -6.02
C ALA A 15 9.00 -5.15 -5.04
N ARG A 16 8.42 -5.07 -3.83
CA ARG A 16 8.54 -6.12 -2.80
C ARG A 16 7.40 -6.08 -1.78
N GLY A 17 7.44 -6.96 -0.78
CA GLY A 17 6.50 -7.01 0.34
C GLY A 17 5.05 -7.11 -0.11
N GLN A 18 4.18 -6.29 0.47
CA GLN A 18 2.75 -6.32 0.17
C GLN A 18 2.48 -6.01 -1.32
N GLY A 19 3.11 -4.98 -1.89
CA GLY A 19 2.88 -4.59 -3.29
C GLY A 19 3.22 -5.69 -4.29
N ARG A 20 4.34 -6.42 -4.10
CA ARG A 20 4.67 -7.62 -4.89
C ARG A 20 3.61 -8.71 -4.71
N SER A 21 3.22 -8.98 -3.48
CA SER A 21 2.18 -9.98 -3.19
C SER A 21 0.85 -9.62 -3.85
N HIS A 22 0.47 -8.34 -3.84
CA HIS A 22 -0.73 -7.87 -4.53
C HIS A 22 -0.62 -8.07 -6.05
N ALA A 23 0.52 -7.68 -6.65
CA ALA A 23 0.75 -7.83 -8.09
C ALA A 23 0.61 -9.28 -8.54
N VAL A 24 1.27 -10.21 -7.84
CA VAL A 24 1.19 -11.65 -8.15
C VAL A 24 -0.23 -12.18 -7.93
N ARG A 25 -0.83 -11.88 -6.78
CA ARG A 25 -2.15 -12.42 -6.41
C ARG A 25 -3.27 -11.93 -7.33
N LEU A 26 -3.22 -10.65 -7.75
CA LEU A 26 -4.19 -10.13 -8.72
C LEU A 26 -3.98 -10.73 -10.11
N ALA A 27 -2.73 -10.97 -10.51
CA ALA A 27 -2.40 -11.63 -11.77
C ALA A 27 -2.92 -13.09 -11.82
N GLU A 28 -2.80 -13.84 -10.72
CA GLU A 28 -3.39 -15.18 -10.57
C GLU A 28 -4.92 -15.18 -10.78
N GLU A 29 -5.58 -14.05 -10.50
CA GLU A 29 -7.01 -13.85 -10.71
C GLU A 29 -7.35 -13.25 -12.09
N GLY A 30 -6.35 -13.11 -12.97
CA GLY A 30 -6.53 -12.68 -14.37
C GLY A 30 -6.37 -11.19 -14.62
N ALA A 31 -5.88 -10.41 -13.66
CA ALA A 31 -5.60 -9.00 -13.87
C ALA A 31 -4.25 -8.77 -14.58
N SER A 32 -4.20 -7.72 -15.42
CA SER A 32 -2.95 -7.12 -15.89
C SER A 32 -2.44 -6.09 -14.87
N ILE A 33 -1.13 -5.93 -14.74
CA ILE A 33 -0.49 -5.17 -13.67
C ILE A 33 0.32 -3.98 -14.23
N ILE A 34 0.11 -2.82 -13.65
CA ILE A 34 0.99 -1.64 -13.78
C ILE A 34 1.66 -1.49 -12.43
N ALA A 35 2.96 -1.72 -12.38
CA ALA A 35 3.74 -1.74 -11.14
C ALA A 35 4.70 -0.55 -11.11
N MET A 36 4.61 0.27 -10.06
CA MET A 36 5.50 1.41 -9.82
C MET A 36 6.20 1.27 -8.47
N ASP A 37 7.50 1.56 -8.43
CA ASP A 37 8.28 1.64 -7.18
C ASP A 37 9.39 2.67 -7.33
N ILE A 38 9.82 3.26 -6.20
CA ILE A 38 10.92 4.22 -6.20
C ILE A 38 12.27 3.55 -6.53
N CYS A 39 12.47 2.31 -6.11
CA CYS A 39 13.71 1.53 -6.27
C CYS A 39 14.97 2.30 -5.81
N ASP A 40 14.84 3.10 -4.77
CA ASP A 40 15.93 3.93 -4.22
C ASP A 40 15.76 4.08 -2.70
N GLN A 41 16.88 4.43 -2.02
CA GLN A 41 16.91 4.60 -0.57
C GLN A 41 16.47 5.99 -0.15
N ILE A 42 15.46 6.09 0.71
CA ILE A 42 15.13 7.32 1.43
C ILE A 42 15.99 7.37 2.70
N PRO A 43 16.83 8.40 2.91
CA PRO A 43 17.84 8.41 3.99
C PRO A 43 17.28 8.30 5.40
N THR A 44 16.02 8.67 5.62
CA THR A 44 15.35 8.57 6.93
C THR A 44 14.76 7.18 7.21
N VAL A 45 14.79 6.29 6.24
CA VAL A 45 14.35 4.90 6.39
C VAL A 45 15.54 4.06 6.83
N PHE A 46 15.41 3.41 7.97
CA PHE A 46 16.50 2.72 8.66
C PHE A 46 16.82 1.32 8.13
N TYR A 47 15.94 0.75 7.31
CA TYR A 47 16.13 -0.57 6.68
C TYR A 47 16.38 -0.41 5.17
N PRO A 48 17.08 -1.36 4.53
CA PRO A 48 17.28 -1.32 3.08
C PRO A 48 15.95 -1.27 2.32
N MET A 49 15.80 -0.31 1.43
CA MET A 49 14.62 -0.19 0.57
C MET A 49 14.73 -1.06 -0.68
N ALA A 50 13.66 -1.12 -1.46
CA ALA A 50 13.61 -1.90 -2.68
C ALA A 50 14.58 -1.38 -3.75
N THR A 51 15.06 -2.30 -4.58
CA THR A 51 15.97 -2.04 -5.71
C THR A 51 15.26 -2.32 -7.05
N SER A 52 15.91 -1.94 -8.15
CA SER A 52 15.43 -2.30 -9.49
C SER A 52 15.39 -3.82 -9.72
N ASP A 53 16.28 -4.58 -9.08
CA ASP A 53 16.26 -6.05 -9.13
C ASP A 53 15.01 -6.60 -8.41
N ASP A 54 14.58 -5.96 -7.32
CA ASP A 54 13.33 -6.33 -6.65
C ASP A 54 12.11 -6.10 -7.54
N LEU A 55 12.10 -5.01 -8.31
CA LEU A 55 11.02 -4.72 -9.24
C LEU A 55 11.02 -5.71 -10.42
N ALA A 56 12.20 -6.05 -10.93
CA ALA A 56 12.37 -7.07 -11.96
C ALA A 56 11.91 -8.47 -11.47
N GLU A 57 12.16 -8.79 -10.22
CA GLU A 57 11.65 -10.02 -9.60
C GLU A 57 10.11 -10.03 -9.52
N THR A 58 9.48 -8.91 -9.19
CA THR A 58 8.02 -8.79 -9.23
C THR A 58 7.49 -9.01 -10.65
N GLU A 59 8.15 -8.43 -11.65
CA GLU A 59 7.80 -8.65 -13.06
C GLU A 59 7.88 -10.14 -13.45
N ARG A 60 8.96 -10.80 -13.07
CA ARG A 60 9.16 -12.24 -13.32
C ARG A 60 8.04 -13.08 -12.70
N LEU A 61 7.72 -12.83 -11.43
CA LEU A 61 6.69 -13.59 -10.70
C LEU A 61 5.28 -13.38 -11.28
N VAL A 62 4.93 -12.17 -11.67
CA VAL A 62 3.65 -11.88 -12.33
C VAL A 62 3.53 -12.62 -13.65
N LYS A 63 4.61 -12.67 -14.45
CA LYS A 63 4.64 -13.43 -15.71
C LYS A 63 4.53 -14.93 -15.47
N GLU A 64 5.18 -15.46 -14.44
CA GLU A 64 5.06 -16.88 -14.03
C GLU A 64 3.64 -17.23 -13.58
N ALA A 65 2.93 -16.29 -12.93
CA ALA A 65 1.52 -16.45 -12.59
C ALA A 65 0.58 -16.36 -13.82
N GLY A 66 1.14 -16.18 -15.01
CA GLY A 66 0.39 -16.06 -16.26
C GLY A 66 -0.15 -14.66 -16.57
N GLY A 67 0.20 -13.66 -15.76
CA GLY A 67 -0.24 -12.26 -15.92
C GLY A 67 0.63 -11.45 -16.88
N SER A 68 0.09 -10.31 -17.28
CA SER A 68 0.82 -9.26 -18.02
C SER A 68 1.18 -8.12 -17.07
N ILE A 69 2.38 -7.56 -17.23
CA ILE A 69 2.86 -6.47 -16.37
C ILE A 69 3.68 -5.45 -17.16
N VAL A 70 3.54 -4.19 -16.79
CA VAL A 70 4.48 -3.10 -17.13
C VAL A 70 5.01 -2.51 -15.84
N THR A 71 6.32 -2.25 -15.78
CA THR A 71 7.01 -1.71 -14.61
C THR A 71 7.53 -0.30 -14.87
N SER A 72 7.53 0.53 -13.85
CA SER A 72 8.07 1.89 -13.90
C SER A 72 8.82 2.21 -12.60
N VAL A 73 10.02 2.75 -12.72
CA VAL A 73 10.72 3.34 -11.58
C VAL A 73 10.27 4.79 -11.43
N GLY A 74 9.83 5.16 -10.21
CA GLY A 74 9.36 6.51 -9.93
C GLY A 74 8.96 6.68 -8.46
N ASP A 75 8.98 7.94 -8.02
CA ASP A 75 8.67 8.34 -6.65
C ASP A 75 7.24 8.90 -6.56
N VAL A 76 6.40 8.33 -5.69
CA VAL A 76 5.02 8.81 -5.48
C VAL A 76 4.95 10.25 -4.95
N ARG A 77 6.04 10.75 -4.35
CA ARG A 77 6.17 12.15 -3.92
C ARG A 77 6.22 13.13 -5.09
N ASN A 78 6.55 12.63 -6.29
CA ASN A 78 6.59 13.39 -7.53
C ASN A 78 5.38 13.04 -8.42
N LEU A 79 4.49 14.00 -8.62
CA LEU A 79 3.29 13.82 -9.43
C LEU A 79 3.60 13.40 -10.87
N GLU A 80 4.68 13.95 -11.47
CA GLU A 80 5.09 13.64 -12.84
C GLU A 80 5.55 12.19 -12.99
N ASP A 81 6.18 11.62 -11.95
CA ASP A 81 6.57 10.20 -11.94
C ASP A 81 5.34 9.29 -11.90
N VAL A 82 4.34 9.64 -11.09
CA VAL A 82 3.06 8.91 -11.02
C VAL A 82 2.34 8.98 -12.37
N GLN A 83 2.27 10.17 -12.99
CA GLN A 83 1.65 10.36 -14.30
C GLN A 83 2.37 9.52 -15.36
N ARG A 84 3.69 9.55 -15.40
CA ARG A 84 4.49 8.78 -16.37
C ARG A 84 4.26 7.26 -16.24
N ALA A 85 4.19 6.75 -14.99
CA ALA A 85 3.93 5.33 -14.74
C ALA A 85 2.50 4.94 -15.17
N TYR A 86 1.53 5.80 -14.89
CA TYR A 86 0.14 5.62 -15.33
C TYR A 86 0.03 5.61 -16.85
N ASP A 87 0.62 6.60 -17.54
CA ASP A 87 0.59 6.71 -19.01
C ASP A 87 1.23 5.50 -19.70
N ALA A 88 2.32 4.96 -19.16
CA ALA A 88 2.92 3.72 -19.64
C ALA A 88 1.95 2.54 -19.54
N GLY A 89 1.19 2.46 -18.44
CA GLY A 89 0.14 1.47 -18.26
C GLY A 89 -1.02 1.63 -19.22
N ILE A 90 -1.50 2.85 -19.41
CA ILE A 90 -2.57 3.16 -20.37
C ILE A 90 -2.13 2.82 -21.80
N ALA A 91 -0.88 3.15 -22.19
CA ALA A 91 -0.34 2.81 -23.49
C ALA A 91 -0.29 1.29 -23.74
N GLN A 92 -0.04 0.50 -22.70
CA GLN A 92 0.06 -0.97 -22.79
C GLN A 92 -1.30 -1.68 -22.73
N PHE A 93 -2.21 -1.23 -21.84
CA PHE A 93 -3.43 -1.97 -21.50
C PHE A 93 -4.72 -1.21 -21.85
N GLY A 94 -4.64 0.06 -22.23
CA GLY A 94 -5.77 0.90 -22.64
C GLY A 94 -6.68 1.41 -21.52
N LYS A 95 -6.51 0.93 -20.28
CA LYS A 95 -7.36 1.29 -19.14
C LYS A 95 -6.71 0.98 -17.79
N VAL A 96 -7.31 1.49 -16.72
CA VAL A 96 -7.10 1.04 -15.33
C VAL A 96 -8.47 0.83 -14.67
N ASP A 97 -8.68 -0.28 -13.99
CA ASP A 97 -9.92 -0.62 -13.27
C ASP A 97 -9.73 -0.63 -11.75
N ILE A 98 -8.51 -0.95 -11.31
CA ILE A 98 -8.15 -1.12 -9.90
C ILE A 98 -6.96 -0.23 -9.60
N VAL A 99 -7.04 0.55 -8.53
CA VAL A 99 -5.95 1.43 -8.09
C VAL A 99 -5.57 1.07 -6.66
N LEU A 100 -4.30 0.72 -6.46
CA LEU A 100 -3.73 0.36 -5.17
C LEU A 100 -2.63 1.35 -4.77
N PRO A 101 -2.97 2.49 -4.15
CA PRO A 101 -2.01 3.36 -3.49
C PRO A 101 -1.45 2.64 -2.26
N ASN A 102 -0.34 1.88 -2.48
CA ASN A 102 0.23 1.00 -1.47
C ASN A 102 1.65 1.44 -1.03
N ALA A 103 2.34 2.28 -1.80
CA ALA A 103 3.66 2.77 -1.45
C ALA A 103 3.69 3.34 -0.02
N GLY A 104 4.67 2.91 0.77
CA GLY A 104 4.81 3.35 2.14
C GLY A 104 6.18 3.04 2.72
N ILE A 105 6.54 3.82 3.72
CA ILE A 105 7.79 3.71 4.47
C ILE A 105 7.51 3.69 5.96
N MET A 106 8.46 3.23 6.76
CA MET A 106 8.38 3.22 8.22
C MET A 106 9.60 3.93 8.83
N PRO A 107 9.66 5.28 8.81
CA PRO A 107 10.79 6.04 9.33
C PRO A 107 10.65 6.28 10.86
N VAL A 108 10.24 5.25 11.61
CA VAL A 108 9.85 5.34 13.03
C VAL A 108 11.02 5.21 13.99
N ILE A 109 12.10 4.60 13.53
CA ILE A 109 13.39 4.47 14.22
C ILE A 109 14.48 4.73 13.17
N GLY A 110 15.62 5.21 13.58
CA GLY A 110 16.76 5.33 12.66
C GLY A 110 17.56 6.61 12.82
N PRO A 111 18.75 6.61 12.22
CA PRO A 111 19.61 7.79 12.14
C PRO A 111 18.99 8.82 11.20
N GLY A 112 19.38 10.06 11.36
CA GLY A 112 19.01 11.13 10.45
C GLY A 112 18.24 12.26 11.09
N GLU A 113 17.92 13.27 10.30
CA GLU A 113 17.14 14.41 10.79
C GLU A 113 15.71 14.01 11.06
N GLN A 114 15.34 13.94 12.31
CA GLN A 114 14.02 13.53 12.77
C GLN A 114 12.90 14.38 12.13
N ARG A 115 13.15 15.65 11.86
CA ARG A 115 12.19 16.52 11.16
C ARG A 115 11.97 16.06 9.72
N GLN A 116 13.02 15.65 9.00
CA GLN A 116 12.89 15.12 7.63
C GLN A 116 12.09 13.82 7.61
N ALA A 117 12.22 12.98 8.63
CA ALA A 117 11.43 11.75 8.75
C ALA A 117 9.91 12.01 8.80
N TRP A 118 9.49 13.13 9.42
CA TRP A 118 8.09 13.58 9.35
C TRP A 118 7.68 13.90 7.91
N HIS A 119 8.48 14.70 7.20
CA HIS A 119 8.16 15.09 5.81
C HIS A 119 8.13 13.88 4.90
N ASP A 120 9.12 13.00 4.98
CA ASP A 120 9.16 11.78 4.18
C ASP A 120 7.96 10.88 4.43
N ALA A 121 7.50 10.77 5.68
CA ALA A 121 6.30 10.01 6.01
C ALA A 121 5.03 10.63 5.40
N ILE A 122 4.83 11.93 5.57
CA ILE A 122 3.65 12.65 5.04
C ILE A 122 3.69 12.65 3.51
N ASP A 123 4.84 13.00 2.92
CA ASP A 123 4.96 13.15 1.48
C ASP A 123 4.79 11.81 0.75
N THR A 124 5.30 10.72 1.32
CA THR A 124 5.15 9.38 0.72
C THR A 124 3.72 8.84 0.92
N MET A 125 3.21 8.86 2.17
CA MET A 125 2.03 8.06 2.54
C MET A 125 0.72 8.85 2.57
N LEU A 126 0.76 10.18 2.48
CA LEU A 126 -0.44 11.00 2.38
C LEU A 126 -0.45 11.78 1.05
N THR A 127 0.56 12.60 0.79
CA THR A 127 0.67 13.37 -0.46
C THR A 127 0.82 12.44 -1.66
N GLY A 128 1.67 11.41 -1.57
CA GLY A 128 1.84 10.42 -2.64
C GLY A 128 0.58 9.61 -2.94
N VAL A 129 -0.21 9.27 -1.91
CA VAL A 129 -1.53 8.66 -2.12
C VAL A 129 -2.46 9.63 -2.86
N TRP A 130 -2.47 10.90 -2.47
CA TRP A 130 -3.27 11.92 -3.15
C TRP A 130 -2.82 12.12 -4.61
N HIS A 131 -1.53 12.14 -4.92
CA HIS A 131 -1.01 12.17 -6.30
C HIS A 131 -1.55 11.01 -7.14
N VAL A 132 -1.55 9.78 -6.58
CA VAL A 132 -2.11 8.61 -7.29
C VAL A 132 -3.59 8.81 -7.59
N LEU A 133 -4.37 9.36 -6.64
CA LEU A 133 -5.80 9.65 -6.86
C LEU A 133 -5.99 10.77 -7.88
N GLU A 134 -5.18 11.83 -7.84
CA GLU A 134 -5.22 12.95 -8.78
C GLU A 134 -5.00 12.50 -10.24
N VAL A 135 -4.07 11.59 -10.44
CA VAL A 135 -3.77 11.02 -11.78
C VAL A 135 -4.85 10.05 -12.25
N THR A 136 -5.35 9.17 -11.37
CA THR A 136 -6.18 8.04 -11.81
C THR A 136 -7.67 8.33 -11.83
N VAL A 137 -8.18 9.15 -10.92
CA VAL A 137 -9.63 9.39 -10.77
C VAL A 137 -10.27 10.06 -11.99
N PRO A 138 -9.65 11.06 -12.65
CA PRO A 138 -10.26 11.69 -13.83
C PRO A 138 -10.58 10.69 -14.96
N ASP A 139 -9.66 9.77 -15.24
CA ASP A 139 -9.87 8.74 -16.28
C ASP A 139 -10.93 7.71 -15.86
N LEU A 140 -10.91 7.23 -14.60
CA LEU A 140 -11.94 6.35 -14.09
C LEU A 140 -13.35 6.95 -14.22
N VAL A 141 -13.50 8.24 -13.90
CA VAL A 141 -14.77 8.96 -14.03
C VAL A 141 -15.15 9.14 -15.50
N GLN A 142 -14.21 9.53 -16.34
CA GLN A 142 -14.45 9.76 -17.78
C GLN A 142 -14.89 8.49 -18.51
N ARG A 143 -14.29 7.35 -18.18
CA ARG A 143 -14.65 6.07 -18.79
C ARG A 143 -16.07 5.61 -18.42
N GLY A 144 -16.54 5.93 -17.20
CA GLY A 144 -17.89 5.57 -16.75
C GLY A 144 -18.14 4.07 -16.55
N GLU A 145 -17.08 3.26 -16.44
CA GLU A 145 -17.16 1.80 -16.29
C GLU A 145 -17.05 1.34 -14.82
N GLY A 146 -17.04 2.31 -13.89
CA GLY A 146 -16.76 2.07 -12.49
C GLY A 146 -15.30 1.80 -12.21
N GLY A 147 -14.99 1.32 -10.99
CA GLY A 147 -13.63 1.01 -10.56
C GLY A 147 -13.52 0.68 -9.08
N SER A 148 -12.34 0.27 -8.65
CA SER A 148 -12.06 0.00 -7.24
C SER A 148 -10.72 0.60 -6.82
N ILE A 149 -10.74 1.44 -5.81
CA ILE A 149 -9.56 2.07 -5.21
C ILE A 149 -9.42 1.52 -3.79
N ILE A 150 -8.29 0.87 -3.49
CA ILE A 150 -8.01 0.32 -2.16
C ILE A 150 -6.69 0.90 -1.66
N ILE A 151 -6.77 1.80 -0.68
CA ILE A 151 -5.64 2.52 -0.12
C ILE A 151 -5.06 1.73 1.05
N THR A 152 -3.77 1.45 1.03
CA THR A 152 -3.09 0.80 2.14
C THR A 152 -2.83 1.78 3.28
N SER A 153 -3.66 1.69 4.32
CA SER A 153 -3.46 2.36 5.61
C SER A 153 -2.63 1.45 6.56
N SER A 154 -3.03 1.31 7.80
CA SER A 154 -2.41 0.50 8.85
C SER A 154 -3.38 0.39 10.04
N ALA A 155 -3.18 -0.55 10.95
CA ALA A 155 -3.77 -0.51 12.28
C ALA A 155 -3.48 0.84 12.97
N ALA A 156 -2.29 1.42 12.78
CA ALA A 156 -1.93 2.76 13.24
C ALA A 156 -2.77 3.90 12.62
N GLY A 157 -3.56 3.66 11.60
CA GLY A 157 -4.51 4.62 11.04
C GLY A 157 -5.89 4.59 11.70
N LEU A 158 -6.13 3.67 12.64
CA LEU A 158 -7.37 3.50 13.39
C LEU A 158 -7.17 3.63 14.92
N THR A 159 -5.93 3.50 15.38
CA THR A 159 -5.57 3.51 16.81
C THR A 159 -4.52 4.57 17.08
N SER A 160 -4.32 4.87 18.37
CA SER A 160 -3.26 5.77 18.84
C SER A 160 -1.90 5.09 18.98
N ILE A 161 -1.70 3.90 18.39
CA ILE A 161 -0.49 3.13 18.62
C ILE A 161 0.71 3.72 17.90
N GLY A 162 1.85 3.76 18.59
CA GLY A 162 3.13 4.20 18.06
C GLY A 162 4.25 3.88 19.04
N LEU A 163 5.40 3.47 18.53
CA LEU A 163 6.58 3.08 19.32
C LEU A 163 7.15 4.23 20.16
N ASN A 164 6.93 5.47 19.72
CA ASN A 164 7.48 6.67 20.36
C ASN A 164 6.79 7.93 19.81
N THR A 165 7.24 9.10 20.25
CA THR A 165 6.75 10.40 19.77
C THR A 165 7.77 11.12 18.85
N LEU A 166 8.70 10.41 18.27
CA LEU A 166 9.62 10.97 17.29
C LEU A 166 8.88 11.42 16.02
N PRO A 167 9.36 12.45 15.33
CA PRO A 167 8.67 13.02 14.17
C PRO A 167 8.29 11.99 13.10
N GLY A 168 9.15 11.02 12.81
CA GLY A 168 8.86 9.97 11.83
C GLY A 168 7.67 9.08 12.24
N GLN A 169 7.61 8.66 13.50
CA GLN A 169 6.48 7.89 14.03
C GLN A 169 5.17 8.69 14.00
N VAL A 170 5.24 9.95 14.46
CA VAL A 170 4.06 10.83 14.46
C VAL A 170 3.60 11.10 13.03
N GLY A 171 4.54 11.34 12.10
CA GLY A 171 4.25 11.50 10.67
C GLY A 171 3.61 10.26 10.06
N TYR A 172 4.14 9.07 10.37
CA TYR A 172 3.54 7.80 9.93
C TYR A 172 2.08 7.68 10.38
N THR A 173 1.83 7.82 11.68
CA THR A 173 0.48 7.71 12.25
C THR A 173 -0.47 8.77 11.68
N ALA A 174 -0.02 10.01 11.56
CA ALA A 174 -0.79 11.10 10.97
C ALA A 174 -1.16 10.81 9.50
N ALA A 175 -0.20 10.34 8.69
CA ALA A 175 -0.43 9.97 7.29
C ALA A 175 -1.46 8.84 7.18
N LYS A 176 -1.32 7.78 8.00
CA LYS A 176 -2.23 6.61 7.98
C LYS A 176 -3.65 6.95 8.45
N HIS A 177 -3.83 7.92 9.34
CA HIS A 177 -5.15 8.51 9.64
C HIS A 177 -5.64 9.43 8.50
N GLY A 178 -4.74 10.23 7.92
CA GLY A 178 -5.06 11.15 6.82
C GLY A 178 -5.65 10.45 5.60
N VAL A 179 -5.12 9.29 5.23
CA VAL A 179 -5.66 8.53 4.09
C VAL A 179 -7.06 7.96 4.34
N VAL A 180 -7.47 7.75 5.60
CA VAL A 180 -8.88 7.44 5.94
C VAL A 180 -9.77 8.63 5.63
N GLY A 181 -9.29 9.86 5.86
CA GLY A 181 -9.98 11.08 5.45
C GLY A 181 -10.12 11.19 3.93
N LEU A 182 -9.05 10.94 3.19
CA LEU A 182 -9.08 10.88 1.72
C LEU A 182 -10.08 9.82 1.23
N MET A 183 -10.00 8.62 1.75
CA MET A 183 -10.93 7.53 1.41
C MET A 183 -12.38 7.97 1.55
N ARG A 184 -12.75 8.56 2.68
CA ARG A 184 -14.15 8.94 2.97
C ARG A 184 -14.69 9.98 2.00
N ILE A 185 -13.89 11.02 1.65
CA ILE A 185 -14.34 12.04 0.71
C ILE A 185 -14.45 11.48 -0.70
N TYR A 186 -13.44 10.71 -1.15
CA TYR A 186 -13.46 10.10 -2.48
C TYR A 186 -14.56 9.04 -2.61
N ALA A 187 -14.80 8.19 -1.60
CA ALA A 187 -15.89 7.21 -1.61
C ALA A 187 -17.25 7.89 -1.82
N LYS A 188 -17.53 9.00 -1.11
CA LYS A 188 -18.76 9.75 -1.25
C LYS A 188 -18.90 10.40 -2.64
N GLN A 189 -17.82 11.02 -3.15
CA GLN A 189 -17.88 11.75 -4.42
C GLN A 189 -17.92 10.82 -5.62
N LEU A 190 -17.28 9.64 -5.54
CA LEU A 190 -17.14 8.73 -6.65
C LEU A 190 -18.23 7.62 -6.70
N ALA A 191 -19.00 7.45 -5.64
CA ALA A 191 -20.09 6.47 -5.61
C ALA A 191 -21.10 6.62 -6.77
N PRO A 192 -21.52 7.84 -7.19
CA PRO A 192 -22.38 8.01 -8.36
C PRO A 192 -21.79 7.49 -9.67
N HIS A 193 -20.46 7.35 -9.74
CA HIS A 193 -19.73 6.80 -10.90
C HIS A 193 -19.46 5.30 -10.79
N SER A 194 -20.04 4.62 -9.79
CA SER A 194 -19.77 3.20 -9.49
C SER A 194 -18.28 2.92 -9.17
N ILE A 195 -17.54 3.93 -8.72
CA ILE A 195 -16.15 3.79 -8.28
C ILE A 195 -16.16 3.65 -6.75
N ARG A 196 -15.63 2.55 -6.26
CA ARG A 196 -15.56 2.23 -4.83
C ARG A 196 -14.21 2.66 -4.28
N VAL A 197 -14.19 3.23 -3.09
CA VAL A 197 -12.95 3.63 -2.42
C VAL A 197 -12.97 3.10 -0.99
N ASN A 198 -11.95 2.34 -0.61
CA ASN A 198 -11.81 1.73 0.70
C ASN A 198 -10.38 1.88 1.22
N THR A 199 -10.18 1.77 2.52
CA THR A 199 -8.85 1.59 3.11
C THR A 199 -8.70 0.19 3.69
N ILE A 200 -7.51 -0.42 3.51
CA ILE A 200 -7.14 -1.67 4.18
C ILE A 200 -6.16 -1.36 5.30
N HIS A 201 -6.34 -2.04 6.45
CA HIS A 201 -5.61 -1.76 7.68
C HIS A 201 -4.90 -3.01 8.21
N PRO A 202 -3.69 -3.32 7.70
CA PRO A 202 -2.88 -4.41 8.23
C PRO A 202 -2.34 -4.10 9.64
N THR A 203 -2.12 -5.14 10.44
CA THR A 203 -1.18 -5.17 11.57
C THR A 203 0.25 -5.38 11.05
N GLY A 204 1.17 -5.89 11.86
CA GLY A 204 2.50 -6.30 11.45
C GLY A 204 2.45 -7.39 10.37
N VAL A 205 3.02 -7.10 9.21
CA VAL A 205 3.06 -8.02 8.05
C VAL A 205 4.48 -8.51 7.84
N ASN A 206 4.65 -9.80 7.62
CA ASN A 206 5.95 -10.43 7.33
C ASN A 206 6.49 -9.93 5.97
N THR A 207 7.17 -8.80 6.02
CA THR A 207 7.77 -8.11 4.87
C THR A 207 9.10 -7.47 5.27
N PRO A 208 9.97 -7.13 4.32
CA PRO A 208 11.24 -6.45 4.62
C PRO A 208 11.09 -5.11 5.39
N MET A 209 9.90 -4.52 5.45
CA MET A 209 9.64 -3.32 6.26
C MET A 209 9.69 -3.62 7.77
N VAL A 210 9.28 -4.82 8.20
CA VAL A 210 9.18 -5.23 9.61
C VAL A 210 10.15 -6.37 9.91
N ALA A 211 10.23 -7.37 9.03
CA ALA A 211 11.12 -8.51 9.17
C ALA A 211 12.51 -8.18 8.59
N ASN A 212 13.28 -7.37 9.31
CA ASN A 212 14.66 -6.98 8.93
C ASN A 212 15.58 -6.97 10.16
N ALA A 213 16.89 -7.00 9.93
CA ALA A 213 17.89 -7.07 10.98
C ALA A 213 17.87 -5.81 11.86
N GLU A 214 17.74 -4.66 11.25
CA GLU A 214 17.76 -3.34 11.90
C GLU A 214 16.60 -3.19 12.90
N TYR A 215 15.42 -3.70 12.57
CA TYR A 215 14.27 -3.72 13.47
C TYR A 215 14.48 -4.70 14.63
N GLY A 216 15.09 -5.87 14.35
CA GLY A 216 15.50 -6.84 15.38
C GLY A 216 16.52 -6.26 16.36
N GLU A 217 17.51 -5.52 15.88
CA GLU A 217 18.48 -4.81 16.73
C GLU A 217 17.80 -3.74 17.58
N PHE A 218 16.87 -2.97 17.02
CA PHE A 218 16.08 -1.99 17.76
C PHE A 218 15.29 -2.65 18.91
N LEU A 219 14.58 -3.76 18.67
CA LEU A 219 13.83 -4.46 19.70
C LEU A 219 14.76 -5.04 20.79
N THR A 220 15.94 -5.52 20.40
CA THR A 220 16.97 -6.00 21.35
C THR A 220 17.49 -4.88 22.23
N ALA A 221 17.68 -3.69 21.68
CA ALA A 221 18.12 -2.50 22.41
C ALA A 221 16.99 -1.86 23.28
N ASN A 222 15.73 -2.19 23.00
CA ASN A 222 14.55 -1.65 23.67
C ASN A 222 13.63 -2.77 24.19
N PRO A 223 14.07 -3.54 25.21
CA PRO A 223 13.34 -4.72 25.67
C PRO A 223 11.95 -4.40 26.23
N ASP A 224 11.73 -3.20 26.77
CA ASP A 224 10.41 -2.77 27.24
C ASP A 224 9.41 -2.64 26.08
N VAL A 225 9.86 -2.17 24.89
CA VAL A 225 9.05 -2.13 23.66
C VAL A 225 8.75 -3.54 23.18
N ALA A 226 9.75 -4.42 23.17
CA ALA A 226 9.58 -5.82 22.74
C ALA A 226 8.63 -6.61 23.67
N ALA A 227 8.57 -6.28 24.95
CA ALA A 227 7.73 -6.94 25.95
C ALA A 227 6.30 -6.33 26.03
N ASP A 228 6.04 -5.19 25.40
CA ASP A 228 4.77 -4.51 25.52
C ASP A 228 3.66 -5.29 24.77
N GLU A 229 2.72 -5.83 25.56
CA GLU A 229 1.57 -6.59 25.04
C GLU A 229 0.69 -5.77 24.09
N SER A 230 0.73 -4.42 24.17
CA SER A 230 -0.06 -3.56 23.28
C SER A 230 0.36 -3.66 21.81
N TYR A 231 1.54 -4.20 21.51
CA TYR A 231 2.01 -4.45 20.14
C TYR A 231 1.73 -5.87 19.63
N LYS A 232 1.19 -6.77 20.47
CA LYS A 232 0.90 -8.15 20.09
C LYS A 232 -0.50 -8.29 19.50
N ASN A 233 -0.64 -9.19 18.55
CA ASN A 233 -1.96 -9.54 18.02
C ASN A 233 -2.78 -10.35 19.03
N PRO A 234 -4.09 -10.11 19.21
CA PRO A 234 -4.97 -10.98 20.01
C PRO A 234 -5.03 -12.42 19.49
N MET A 235 -5.02 -12.64 18.18
CA MET A 235 -4.86 -13.98 17.61
C MET A 235 -3.40 -14.44 17.79
N PRO A 236 -3.16 -15.76 17.98
CA PRO A 236 -1.83 -16.32 18.24
C PRO A 236 -0.94 -16.34 16.99
N VAL A 237 -0.70 -15.18 16.40
CA VAL A 237 0.17 -14.96 15.25
C VAL A 237 0.99 -13.70 15.49
N GLU A 238 2.30 -13.80 15.31
CA GLU A 238 3.19 -12.64 15.51
C GLU A 238 3.08 -11.65 14.36
N LEU A 239 3.25 -12.11 13.14
CA LEU A 239 3.09 -11.36 11.89
C LEU A 239 2.12 -12.12 10.98
N ILE A 240 1.26 -11.40 10.29
CA ILE A 240 0.45 -11.97 9.21
C ILE A 240 1.23 -11.95 7.89
N GLU A 241 0.81 -12.77 6.93
CA GLU A 241 1.49 -12.83 5.64
C GLU A 241 0.94 -11.78 4.65
N ALA A 242 1.77 -11.33 3.72
CA ALA A 242 1.36 -10.34 2.71
C ALA A 242 0.20 -10.87 1.83
N VAL A 243 0.11 -12.19 1.63
CA VAL A 243 -0.97 -12.81 0.86
C VAL A 243 -2.32 -12.71 1.57
N ASP A 244 -2.37 -12.62 2.90
CA ASP A 244 -3.63 -12.44 3.65
C ASP A 244 -4.26 -11.08 3.30
N ILE A 245 -3.43 -10.04 3.18
CA ILE A 245 -3.86 -8.73 2.71
C ILE A 245 -4.28 -8.77 1.24
N SER A 246 -3.50 -9.47 0.40
CA SER A 246 -3.79 -9.59 -1.03
C SER A 246 -5.13 -10.29 -1.29
N ASN A 247 -5.49 -11.30 -0.49
CA ASN A 247 -6.79 -11.96 -0.60
C ASN A 247 -7.97 -11.03 -0.29
N ALA A 248 -7.81 -10.15 0.73
CA ALA A 248 -8.80 -9.13 1.04
C ALA A 248 -8.91 -8.07 -0.09
N ILE A 249 -7.77 -7.70 -0.71
CA ILE A 249 -7.74 -6.80 -1.87
C ILE A 249 -8.47 -7.43 -3.05
N VAL A 250 -8.27 -8.72 -3.35
CA VAL A 250 -9.01 -9.41 -4.42
C VAL A 250 -10.52 -9.35 -4.17
N TYR A 251 -10.99 -9.58 -2.94
CA TYR A 251 -12.39 -9.42 -2.57
C TYR A 251 -12.88 -7.99 -2.84
N LEU A 252 -12.18 -6.98 -2.33
CA LEU A 252 -12.56 -5.57 -2.50
C LEU A 252 -12.48 -5.10 -3.96
N ALA A 253 -11.60 -5.67 -4.77
CA ALA A 253 -11.42 -5.32 -6.18
C ALA A 253 -12.44 -6.00 -7.09
N SER A 254 -12.91 -7.19 -6.75
CA SER A 254 -13.83 -8.00 -7.55
C SER A 254 -15.32 -7.59 -7.39
N ASP A 255 -16.16 -8.25 -8.19
CA ASP A 255 -17.63 -8.10 -8.09
C ASP A 255 -18.21 -8.64 -6.77
N GLU A 256 -17.45 -9.47 -6.05
CA GLU A 256 -17.84 -9.92 -4.71
C GLU A 256 -17.94 -8.74 -3.74
N GLY A 257 -17.10 -7.72 -3.91
CA GLY A 257 -17.08 -6.47 -3.14
C GLY A 257 -17.89 -5.31 -3.75
N ARG A 258 -18.72 -5.53 -4.77
CA ARG A 258 -19.39 -4.47 -5.58
C ARG A 258 -20.19 -3.43 -4.81
N TYR A 259 -20.57 -3.71 -3.58
CA TYR A 259 -21.31 -2.78 -2.73
C TYR A 259 -20.53 -2.34 -1.49
N VAL A 260 -19.22 -2.61 -1.45
CA VAL A 260 -18.34 -2.21 -0.35
C VAL A 260 -17.58 -0.94 -0.76
N THR A 261 -17.96 0.19 -0.17
CA THR A 261 -17.29 1.50 -0.36
C THR A 261 -17.34 2.33 0.92
N GLY A 262 -16.34 3.15 1.16
CA GLY A 262 -16.24 4.03 2.32
C GLY A 262 -15.90 3.30 3.62
N VAL A 263 -15.38 2.08 3.56
CA VAL A 263 -15.06 1.29 4.74
C VAL A 263 -13.56 1.31 5.07
N THR A 264 -13.27 1.29 6.35
CA THR A 264 -11.97 0.92 6.91
C THR A 264 -11.99 -0.59 7.11
N PHE A 265 -11.18 -1.34 6.35
CA PHE A 265 -11.20 -2.80 6.32
C PHE A 265 -9.97 -3.38 7.03
N PRO A 266 -10.07 -3.77 8.33
CA PRO A 266 -8.94 -4.35 9.05
C PRO A 266 -8.65 -5.78 8.57
N VAL A 267 -7.36 -6.08 8.38
CA VAL A 267 -6.82 -7.44 8.27
C VAL A 267 -5.66 -7.48 9.26
N ASP A 268 -5.98 -7.69 10.53
CA ASP A 268 -5.12 -7.28 11.63
C ASP A 268 -5.05 -8.28 12.79
N ALA A 269 -5.50 -9.50 12.60
CA ALA A 269 -5.52 -10.54 13.63
C ALA A 269 -6.16 -10.08 14.96
N GLY A 270 -7.17 -9.17 14.86
CA GLY A 270 -7.89 -8.62 16.01
C GLY A 270 -7.21 -7.44 16.69
N TYR A 271 -6.18 -6.87 16.11
CA TYR A 271 -5.40 -5.80 16.72
C TYR A 271 -6.23 -4.57 17.13
N ASN A 272 -7.24 -4.20 16.33
CA ASN A 272 -8.07 -3.02 16.56
C ASN A 272 -9.27 -3.24 17.51
N ILE A 273 -9.47 -4.42 18.08
CA ILE A 273 -10.57 -4.70 19.01
C ILE A 273 -10.17 -4.63 20.50
N ARG A 274 -9.01 -4.10 20.81
CA ARG A 274 -8.50 -3.89 22.17
C ARG A 274 -9.06 -2.62 22.80
#